data_34661276d856c9eab229dd92c191e1a6
#
_entry.id   34661276d856c9eab229dd92c191e1a6
#
_cell.length_a   1.000
_cell.length_b   1.000
_cell.length_c   1.000
_cell.angle_alpha   90.00
_cell.angle_beta   90.00
_cell.angle_gamma   90.00
#
_symmetry.space_group_name_H-M   'P 1'
#
loop_
_entity.id
_entity.type
_entity.pdbx_description
1 polymer ?
#
loop_
_entity_poly.entity_id
_entity_poly.type
_entity_poly.pdbx_seq_one_letter_code
_entity_poly.pdbx_strand_id
1 'polypeptide(L)'
;MKHIIFICLSALFFASCDHVQNPYPAASTNDLDTSLYPGNWSDYVANEWPVFSPNTNVNRNVIIEDFTGHKCIYCPAAADLAHALHEANPTRVFPVSIHACPTGIGDFQSVSLPEYPLDFTNPDGLSIGSYFGTNDGGFTGNPRGNVSRVSNGVIFQSPNLWANMVNDLITQNQLKVNLQSQLNYYPSTKGAYLHVEVEKVDQNLSNGLGVVVYLLEDSLVGDQKMSDNSHNSSYVHRDIHRGNLNATPFGKTLTNAEMVNGKYYVNYSFVVPNQLDGSFNAANMRLLIYVYDKVTWEIYQVIEQDIQ
;
A
#
# COMPACT_ATOMS: atom_id res chain seq x y z
N MET A 1 61.77 37.16 -20.52
CA MET A 1 61.24 36.24 -19.49
C MET A 1 59.75 36.20 -19.68
N LYS A 2 59.24 35.08 -20.21
CA LYS A 2 57.76 34.84 -20.45
C LYS A 2 57.23 34.06 -19.26
N HIS A 3 56.30 34.66 -18.50
CA HIS A 3 55.56 33.94 -17.45
C HIS A 3 54.35 33.17 -18.05
N ILE A 4 54.41 31.88 -17.97
CA ILE A 4 53.32 30.99 -18.32
C ILE A 4 52.46 30.84 -17.07
N ILE A 5 51.22 31.37 -17.11
CA ILE A 5 50.22 31.20 -16.08
C ILE A 5 49.52 29.87 -16.37
N PHE A 6 49.68 28.90 -15.45
CA PHE A 6 48.93 27.63 -15.45
C PHE A 6 47.58 27.88 -14.79
N ILE A 7 46.50 27.87 -15.58
CA ILE A 7 45.13 27.87 -15.06
C ILE A 7 44.75 26.42 -14.78
N CYS A 8 44.75 26.03 -13.51
CA CYS A 8 44.12 24.77 -13.09
C CYS A 8 42.61 24.91 -13.17
N LEU A 9 42.02 24.24 -14.18
CA LEU A 9 40.58 24.09 -14.33
C LEU A 9 40.15 22.96 -13.41
N SER A 10 39.69 23.28 -12.20
CA SER A 10 39.08 22.31 -11.29
C SER A 10 37.69 21.94 -11.82
N ALA A 11 37.57 20.74 -12.40
CA ALA A 11 36.28 20.14 -12.75
C ALA A 11 35.55 19.78 -11.46
N LEU A 12 34.56 20.57 -11.08
CA LEU A 12 33.59 20.23 -10.06
C LEU A 12 32.69 19.15 -10.66
N PHE A 13 32.94 17.91 -10.26
CA PHE A 13 31.97 16.80 -10.43
C PHE A 13 30.82 17.10 -9.49
N PHE A 14 29.71 17.63 -10.01
CA PHE A 14 28.44 17.56 -9.36
C PHE A 14 28.01 16.08 -9.42
N ALA A 15 28.26 15.33 -8.36
CA ALA A 15 27.52 14.12 -8.12
C ALA A 15 26.07 14.55 -7.84
N SER A 16 25.27 14.66 -8.89
CA SER A 16 23.83 14.70 -8.78
C SER A 16 23.44 13.32 -8.22
N CYS A 17 23.13 13.26 -6.95
CA CYS A 17 22.31 12.18 -6.45
C CYS A 17 20.98 12.33 -7.18
N ASP A 18 20.75 11.50 -8.18
CA ASP A 18 19.46 11.37 -8.85
C ASP A 18 18.55 10.66 -7.88
N HIS A 19 17.96 11.45 -7.00
CA HIS A 19 16.94 10.95 -6.07
C HIS A 19 15.68 10.77 -6.92
N VAL A 20 15.41 9.54 -7.32
CA VAL A 20 14.18 9.19 -8.03
C VAL A 20 13.01 9.48 -7.08
N GLN A 21 12.37 10.62 -7.26
CA GLN A 21 11.27 11.10 -6.42
C GLN A 21 10.06 10.17 -6.41
N ASN A 22 9.97 9.24 -7.34
CA ASN A 22 8.93 8.22 -7.37
C ASN A 22 9.51 6.93 -7.99
N PRO A 23 10.09 6.02 -7.18
CA PRO A 23 10.62 4.75 -7.68
C PRO A 23 9.52 3.82 -8.20
N TYR A 24 8.25 4.15 -7.98
CA TYR A 24 7.12 3.34 -8.39
C TYR A 24 6.65 3.72 -9.79
N PRO A 25 6.44 2.76 -10.68
CA PRO A 25 5.80 3.04 -11.96
C PRO A 25 4.40 3.59 -11.69
N ALA A 26 4.06 4.68 -12.37
CA ALA A 26 2.67 5.13 -12.42
C ALA A 26 1.81 3.98 -12.93
N ALA A 27 0.79 3.59 -12.16
CA ALA A 27 -0.07 2.49 -12.56
C ALA A 27 -0.75 2.82 -13.88
N SER A 28 -0.68 1.87 -14.80
CA SER A 28 -1.36 1.96 -16.08
C SER A 28 -2.87 1.91 -15.87
N THR A 29 -3.56 2.89 -16.44
CA THR A 29 -5.01 2.90 -16.52
C THR A 29 -5.46 1.96 -17.63
N ASN A 30 -6.03 0.82 -17.37
CA ASN A 30 -6.70 -0.10 -18.30
C ASN A 30 -5.86 -0.76 -19.41
N ASP A 31 -4.81 -0.13 -19.92
CA ASP A 31 -3.97 -0.69 -20.97
C ASP A 31 -2.78 -1.41 -20.31
N LEU A 32 -2.80 -2.74 -20.38
CA LEU A 32 -1.69 -3.54 -19.91
C LEU A 32 -0.45 -3.27 -20.78
N ASP A 33 0.70 -3.06 -20.14
CA ASP A 33 1.97 -2.97 -20.82
C ASP A 33 2.40 -4.37 -21.28
N THR A 34 2.11 -4.69 -22.54
CA THR A 34 2.38 -6.01 -23.12
C THR A 34 3.87 -6.30 -23.25
N SER A 35 4.74 -5.29 -23.16
CA SER A 35 6.20 -5.46 -23.23
C SER A 35 6.80 -6.13 -21.98
N LEU A 36 6.04 -6.17 -20.89
CA LEU A 36 6.44 -6.84 -19.64
C LEU A 36 6.33 -8.37 -19.74
N TYR A 37 5.59 -8.89 -20.73
CA TYR A 37 5.56 -10.32 -21.00
C TYR A 37 6.78 -10.74 -21.85
N PRO A 38 7.53 -11.78 -21.48
CA PRO A 38 8.75 -12.14 -22.18
C PRO A 38 8.51 -12.88 -23.51
N GLY A 39 7.25 -13.17 -23.87
CA GLY A 39 6.84 -13.86 -25.09
C GLY A 39 5.95 -13.00 -26.00
N ASN A 40 5.20 -13.64 -26.88
CA ASN A 40 4.19 -12.97 -27.68
C ASN A 40 2.92 -12.73 -26.84
N TRP A 41 2.40 -11.54 -26.88
CA TRP A 41 1.19 -11.18 -26.10
C TRP A 41 -0.01 -12.08 -26.42
N SER A 42 -0.14 -12.55 -27.67
CA SER A 42 -1.19 -13.50 -28.06
C SER A 42 -1.10 -14.82 -27.29
N ASP A 43 0.11 -15.25 -26.94
CA ASP A 43 0.33 -16.49 -26.19
C ASP A 43 -0.09 -16.31 -24.72
N TYR A 44 0.20 -15.13 -24.13
CA TYR A 44 -0.31 -14.77 -22.83
C TYR A 44 -1.84 -14.83 -22.77
N VAL A 45 -2.49 -14.15 -23.70
CA VAL A 45 -3.96 -14.10 -23.75
C VAL A 45 -4.58 -15.48 -23.94
N ALA A 46 -3.93 -16.36 -24.74
CA ALA A 46 -4.45 -17.69 -25.04
C ALA A 46 -4.24 -18.70 -23.92
N ASN A 47 -3.14 -18.59 -23.15
CA ASN A 47 -2.69 -19.65 -22.27
C ASN A 47 -2.56 -19.25 -20.79
N GLU A 48 -2.35 -17.96 -20.51
CA GLU A 48 -2.02 -17.47 -19.16
C GLU A 48 -3.06 -16.46 -18.62
N TRP A 49 -3.94 -15.94 -19.49
CA TRP A 49 -5.03 -15.07 -19.03
C TRP A 49 -5.94 -15.83 -18.06
N PRO A 50 -6.16 -15.31 -16.84
CA PRO A 50 -6.84 -16.09 -15.81
C PRO A 50 -8.31 -16.34 -16.12
N VAL A 51 -8.74 -17.54 -15.79
CA VAL A 51 -10.15 -17.93 -15.73
C VAL A 51 -10.48 -18.15 -14.26
N PHE A 52 -11.21 -17.22 -13.67
CA PHE A 52 -11.60 -17.31 -12.27
C PHE A 52 -12.67 -18.39 -12.07
N SER A 53 -12.42 -19.30 -11.13
CA SER A 53 -13.45 -20.20 -10.61
C SER A 53 -14.48 -19.44 -9.77
N PRO A 54 -15.68 -19.98 -9.54
CA PRO A 54 -16.63 -19.37 -8.62
C PRO A 54 -15.99 -19.10 -7.25
N ASN A 55 -16.10 -17.87 -6.77
CA ASN A 55 -15.54 -17.52 -5.47
C ASN A 55 -16.36 -18.17 -4.35
N THR A 56 -15.70 -18.98 -3.53
CA THR A 56 -16.35 -19.72 -2.40
C THR A 56 -16.09 -19.07 -1.04
N ASN A 57 -15.41 -17.93 -1.00
CA ASN A 57 -15.17 -17.21 0.25
C ASN A 57 -16.51 -16.71 0.84
N VAL A 58 -16.69 -16.97 2.13
CA VAL A 58 -17.86 -16.56 2.92
C VAL A 58 -17.52 -15.55 4.02
N ASN A 59 -16.27 -15.13 4.05
CA ASN A 59 -15.73 -14.30 5.11
C ASN A 59 -15.44 -12.88 4.65
N ARG A 60 -15.85 -11.90 5.44
CA ARG A 60 -15.35 -10.53 5.36
C ARG A 60 -13.98 -10.47 6.01
N ASN A 61 -12.99 -10.04 5.30
CA ASN A 61 -11.66 -9.71 5.83
C ASN A 61 -11.58 -8.25 6.27
N VAL A 62 -10.58 -7.95 7.08
CA VAL A 62 -10.42 -6.67 7.75
C VAL A 62 -9.03 -6.12 7.48
N ILE A 63 -8.94 -4.85 7.09
CA ILE A 63 -7.67 -4.13 7.00
C ILE A 63 -7.53 -3.20 8.22
N ILE A 64 -6.30 -3.10 8.74
CA ILE A 64 -5.91 -2.09 9.73
C ILE A 64 -4.95 -1.14 9.03
N GLU A 65 -5.35 0.10 8.82
CA GLU A 65 -4.45 1.14 8.32
C GLU A 65 -3.87 1.89 9.52
N ASP A 66 -2.61 1.62 9.88
CA ASP A 66 -1.85 2.29 10.93
C ASP A 66 -1.06 3.46 10.33
N PHE A 67 -1.46 4.69 10.66
CA PHE A 67 -0.74 5.90 10.26
C PHE A 67 0.33 6.24 11.30
N THR A 68 1.59 6.18 10.86
CA THR A 68 2.77 6.02 11.70
C THR A 68 3.92 6.95 11.29
N GLY A 69 5.06 6.81 11.97
CA GLY A 69 6.30 7.49 11.64
C GLY A 69 7.47 7.01 12.49
N HIS A 70 8.64 6.90 11.89
CA HIS A 70 9.83 6.30 12.53
C HIS A 70 10.43 7.14 13.68
N LYS A 71 10.03 8.41 13.82
CA LYS A 71 10.40 9.26 14.99
C LYS A 71 9.27 9.42 16.02
N CYS A 72 8.16 8.72 15.82
CA CYS A 72 7.03 8.72 16.74
C CYS A 72 7.23 7.70 17.87
N ILE A 73 7.36 8.15 19.11
CA ILE A 73 7.69 7.29 20.26
C ILE A 73 6.58 6.32 20.67
N TYR A 74 5.33 6.58 20.29
CA TYR A 74 4.18 5.72 20.62
C TYR A 74 3.78 4.80 19.46
N CYS A 75 4.34 5.02 18.26
CA CYS A 75 4.00 4.25 17.08
C CYS A 75 4.45 2.77 17.13
N PRO A 76 5.58 2.40 17.76
CA PRO A 76 5.93 0.99 17.91
C PRO A 76 4.86 0.16 18.60
N ALA A 77 4.25 0.69 19.67
CA ALA A 77 3.19 -0.03 20.39
C ALA A 77 1.91 -0.22 19.56
N ALA A 78 1.59 0.73 18.67
CA ALA A 78 0.48 0.59 17.72
C ALA A 78 0.77 -0.47 16.66
N ALA A 79 1.98 -0.47 16.10
CA ALA A 79 2.43 -1.47 15.14
C ALA A 79 2.43 -2.90 15.75
N ASP A 80 2.92 -3.06 16.99
CA ASP A 80 2.89 -4.34 17.71
C ASP A 80 1.46 -4.84 17.92
N LEU A 81 0.52 -3.94 18.25
CA LEU A 81 -0.89 -4.30 18.38
C LEU A 81 -1.50 -4.74 17.05
N ALA A 82 -1.26 -4.00 15.98
CA ALA A 82 -1.78 -4.36 14.65
C ALA A 82 -1.23 -5.72 14.20
N HIS A 83 0.06 -5.98 14.42
CA HIS A 83 0.69 -7.27 14.14
C HIS A 83 0.11 -8.40 14.99
N ALA A 84 -0.09 -8.20 16.30
CA ALA A 84 -0.70 -9.21 17.17
C ALA A 84 -2.15 -9.55 16.75
N LEU A 85 -2.91 -8.59 16.25
CA LEU A 85 -4.25 -8.81 15.70
C LEU A 85 -4.21 -9.64 14.41
N HIS A 86 -3.21 -9.42 13.57
CA HIS A 86 -2.93 -10.25 12.41
C HIS A 86 -2.56 -11.67 12.82
N GLU A 87 -1.59 -11.87 13.71
CA GLU A 87 -1.16 -13.19 14.18
C GLU A 87 -2.31 -14.01 14.78
N ALA A 88 -3.23 -13.36 15.48
CA ALA A 88 -4.43 -14.00 16.00
C ALA A 88 -5.45 -14.37 14.90
N ASN A 89 -5.39 -13.74 13.74
CA ASN A 89 -6.33 -13.91 12.62
C ASN A 89 -5.61 -13.79 11.27
N PRO A 90 -4.62 -14.63 10.95
CA PRO A 90 -3.68 -14.40 9.84
C PRO A 90 -4.30 -14.43 8.45
N THR A 91 -5.47 -15.06 8.29
CA THR A 91 -6.20 -15.11 7.00
C THR A 91 -7.33 -14.09 6.90
N ARG A 92 -7.54 -13.27 7.94
CA ARG A 92 -8.71 -12.39 8.07
C ARG A 92 -8.35 -10.94 8.34
N VAL A 93 -7.21 -10.65 8.97
CA VAL A 93 -6.78 -9.32 9.38
C VAL A 93 -5.46 -8.98 8.69
N PHE A 94 -5.44 -7.87 7.97
CA PHE A 94 -4.29 -7.44 7.18
C PHE A 94 -3.88 -6.03 7.62
N PRO A 95 -2.76 -5.89 8.36
CA PRO A 95 -2.24 -4.58 8.72
C PRO A 95 -1.51 -3.93 7.55
N VAL A 96 -1.48 -2.60 7.57
CA VAL A 96 -0.64 -1.77 6.71
C VAL A 96 -0.13 -0.56 7.48
N SER A 97 1.17 -0.33 7.44
CA SER A 97 1.85 0.81 8.06
C SER A 97 2.03 1.93 7.04
N ILE A 98 1.30 3.04 7.22
CA ILE A 98 1.35 4.19 6.32
C ILE A 98 2.13 5.31 7.00
N HIS A 99 3.34 5.60 6.51
CA HIS A 99 4.18 6.69 7.03
C HIS A 99 3.65 8.04 6.53
N ALA A 100 2.62 8.52 7.20
CA ALA A 100 1.99 9.81 6.94
C ALA A 100 1.33 10.38 8.20
N CYS A 101 1.08 11.68 8.21
CA CYS A 101 0.36 12.39 9.28
C CYS A 101 -0.84 13.16 8.69
N PRO A 102 -1.67 13.85 9.52
CA PRO A 102 -2.84 14.60 9.05
C PRO A 102 -2.55 15.71 8.02
N THR A 103 -1.30 16.15 7.91
CA THR A 103 -0.86 17.13 6.90
C THR A 103 -0.09 16.49 5.74
N GLY A 104 -0.12 15.17 5.64
CA GLY A 104 0.69 14.36 4.74
C GLY A 104 2.02 13.98 5.38
N ILE A 105 3.02 14.85 5.29
CA ILE A 105 4.33 14.67 5.96
C ILE A 105 4.45 15.58 7.17
N GLY A 106 5.11 15.07 8.24
CA GLY A 106 5.44 15.81 9.45
C GLY A 106 6.79 15.39 10.02
N ASP A 107 7.11 15.89 11.22
CA ASP A 107 8.40 15.61 11.86
C ASP A 107 8.63 14.11 12.09
N PHE A 108 7.56 13.35 12.37
CA PHE A 108 7.68 11.91 12.64
C PHE A 108 8.05 11.08 11.40
N GLN A 109 7.77 11.57 10.21
CA GLN A 109 8.04 10.89 8.94
C GLN A 109 9.30 11.41 8.26
N SER A 110 9.79 12.60 8.64
CA SER A 110 10.88 13.27 7.93
C SER A 110 12.23 12.60 8.17
N VAL A 111 13.02 12.47 7.10
CA VAL A 111 14.42 12.04 7.13
C VAL A 111 15.25 13.03 7.96
N SER A 112 16.17 12.52 8.78
CA SER A 112 17.12 13.30 9.58
C SER A 112 18.46 12.61 9.63
N LEU A 113 19.46 13.14 8.90
CA LEU A 113 20.81 12.59 8.91
C LEU A 113 21.59 13.01 10.16
N PRO A 114 22.45 12.14 10.69
CA PRO A 114 22.67 10.74 10.29
C PRO A 114 21.75 9.71 10.94
N GLU A 115 20.85 10.10 11.87
CA GLU A 115 20.16 9.20 12.78
C GLU A 115 18.96 8.50 12.16
N TYR A 116 18.28 9.11 11.17
CA TYR A 116 17.08 8.58 10.52
C TYR A 116 17.21 8.77 8.99
N PRO A 117 18.08 7.99 8.33
CA PRO A 117 18.40 8.19 6.92
C PRO A 117 17.36 7.63 5.96
N LEU A 118 16.50 6.70 6.38
CA LEU A 118 15.54 6.04 5.52
C LEU A 118 14.24 6.83 5.38
N ASP A 119 13.76 6.95 4.15
CA ASP A 119 12.44 7.49 3.85
C ASP A 119 11.43 6.36 3.67
N PHE A 120 10.48 6.27 4.59
CA PHE A 120 9.39 5.30 4.54
C PHE A 120 8.11 5.88 3.91
N THR A 121 8.13 7.16 3.53
CA THR A 121 6.98 7.82 2.92
C THR A 121 6.85 7.46 1.45
N ASN A 122 5.68 7.69 0.90
CA ASN A 122 5.43 7.67 -0.54
C ASN A 122 4.27 8.62 -0.89
N PRO A 123 4.18 9.10 -2.14
CA PRO A 123 3.20 10.11 -2.53
C PRO A 123 1.74 9.73 -2.27
N ASP A 124 1.39 8.44 -2.45
CA ASP A 124 0.01 7.96 -2.22
C ASP A 124 -0.34 7.99 -0.73
N GLY A 125 0.54 7.44 0.12
CA GLY A 125 0.37 7.46 1.56
C GLY A 125 0.25 8.88 2.12
N LEU A 126 1.10 9.81 1.66
CA LEU A 126 1.02 11.22 2.05
C LEU A 126 -0.29 11.87 1.62
N SER A 127 -0.75 11.56 0.40
CA SER A 127 -2.04 12.07 -0.12
C SER A 127 -3.23 11.54 0.67
N ILE A 128 -3.23 10.25 1.02
CA ILE A 128 -4.26 9.63 1.86
C ILE A 128 -4.28 10.29 3.25
N GLY A 129 -3.10 10.45 3.86
CA GLY A 129 -2.94 11.10 5.16
C GLY A 129 -3.50 12.52 5.16
N SER A 130 -3.10 13.33 4.19
CA SER A 130 -3.55 14.72 4.04
C SER A 130 -5.06 14.82 3.78
N TYR A 131 -5.61 13.93 2.97
CA TYR A 131 -7.04 13.91 2.69
C TYR A 131 -7.86 13.65 3.96
N PHE A 132 -7.56 12.57 4.69
CA PHE A 132 -8.28 12.24 5.91
C PHE A 132 -7.97 13.21 7.06
N GLY A 133 -6.76 13.75 7.13
CA GLY A 133 -6.44 14.81 8.09
C GLY A 133 -7.28 16.07 7.93
N THR A 134 -7.74 16.35 6.70
CA THR A 134 -8.63 17.48 6.41
C THR A 134 -10.12 17.11 6.60
N ASN A 135 -10.51 15.88 6.25
CA ASN A 135 -11.92 15.50 6.09
C ASN A 135 -12.44 14.58 7.21
N ASP A 136 -11.58 14.04 8.07
CA ASP A 136 -11.97 13.18 9.19
C ASP A 136 -11.44 13.76 10.51
N GLY A 137 -12.33 14.22 11.38
CA GLY A 137 -11.96 14.83 12.65
C GLY A 137 -11.26 13.91 13.66
N GLY A 138 -11.20 12.60 13.38
CA GLY A 138 -10.50 11.61 14.20
C GLY A 138 -9.00 11.53 13.93
N PHE A 139 -8.54 11.96 12.74
CA PHE A 139 -7.12 11.92 12.40
C PHE A 139 -6.40 13.18 12.90
N THR A 140 -6.00 13.18 14.16
CA THR A 140 -5.41 14.33 14.86
C THR A 140 -3.90 14.27 15.06
N GLY A 141 -3.25 13.17 14.66
CA GLY A 141 -1.79 12.93 14.82
C GLY A 141 -1.47 11.44 14.79
N ASN A 142 -0.21 11.09 15.05
CA ASN A 142 0.27 9.71 15.09
C ASN A 142 0.55 9.23 16.52
N PRO A 143 0.35 7.94 16.86
CA PRO A 143 -0.32 6.96 16.02
C PRO A 143 -1.84 7.16 16.00
N ARG A 144 -2.41 7.03 14.84
CA ARG A 144 -3.85 6.93 14.60
C ARG A 144 -4.07 6.00 13.42
N GLY A 145 -5.22 5.38 13.35
CA GLY A 145 -5.53 4.52 12.24
C GLY A 145 -7.01 4.19 12.17
N ASN A 146 -7.33 3.27 11.32
CA ASN A 146 -8.70 2.82 11.14
C ASN A 146 -8.75 1.30 10.95
N VAL A 147 -9.92 0.74 11.15
CA VAL A 147 -10.22 -0.66 10.89
C VAL A 147 -11.27 -0.71 9.80
N SER A 148 -10.86 -1.11 8.60
CA SER A 148 -11.70 -1.13 7.38
C SER A 148 -12.44 0.18 7.12
N ARG A 149 -11.92 1.32 7.61
CA ARG A 149 -12.53 2.66 7.52
C ARG A 149 -13.98 2.71 7.99
N VAL A 150 -14.36 1.81 8.90
CA VAL A 150 -15.69 1.85 9.51
C VAL A 150 -15.78 3.07 10.40
N SER A 151 -16.78 3.92 10.15
CA SER A 151 -16.99 5.13 10.93
C SER A 151 -17.84 4.87 12.18
N ASN A 152 -17.33 5.34 13.32
CA ASN A 152 -18.10 5.48 14.56
C ASN A 152 -18.10 6.97 14.97
N GLY A 153 -18.73 7.80 14.15
CA GLY A 153 -18.66 9.25 14.20
C GLY A 153 -17.45 9.81 13.45
N VAL A 154 -16.31 9.15 13.52
CA VAL A 154 -15.08 9.41 12.74
C VAL A 154 -14.48 8.08 12.26
N ILE A 155 -13.73 8.14 11.17
CA ILE A 155 -13.07 6.95 10.58
C ILE A 155 -11.81 6.59 11.39
N PHE A 156 -10.99 7.59 11.71
CA PHE A 156 -9.73 7.38 12.40
C PHE A 156 -9.92 7.28 13.91
N GLN A 157 -9.39 6.21 14.47
CA GLN A 157 -9.51 5.86 15.88
C GLN A 157 -8.14 5.68 16.54
N SER A 158 -8.13 5.78 17.86
CA SER A 158 -6.97 5.48 18.70
C SER A 158 -6.66 3.96 18.65
N PRO A 159 -5.40 3.53 18.69
CA PRO A 159 -5.02 2.11 18.62
C PRO A 159 -5.74 1.22 19.66
N ASN A 160 -6.00 1.73 20.86
CA ASN A 160 -6.70 0.97 21.91
C ASN A 160 -8.13 0.54 21.55
N LEU A 161 -8.71 1.05 20.47
CA LEU A 161 -10.04 0.65 19.98
C LEU A 161 -9.97 -0.40 18.88
N TRP A 162 -8.82 -0.60 18.23
CA TRP A 162 -8.70 -1.47 17.04
C TRP A 162 -9.08 -2.92 17.34
N ALA A 163 -8.67 -3.46 18.51
CA ALA A 163 -8.98 -4.84 18.86
C ALA A 163 -10.50 -5.11 18.92
N ASN A 164 -11.25 -4.19 19.51
CA ASN A 164 -12.71 -4.30 19.59
C ASN A 164 -13.33 -4.17 18.17
N MET A 165 -12.88 -3.20 17.37
CA MET A 165 -13.40 -3.01 16.01
C MET A 165 -13.12 -4.21 15.12
N VAL A 166 -11.91 -4.80 15.19
CA VAL A 166 -11.57 -6.04 14.46
C VAL A 166 -12.48 -7.18 14.89
N ASN A 167 -12.63 -7.40 16.21
CA ASN A 167 -13.47 -8.46 16.74
C ASN A 167 -14.95 -8.31 16.30
N ASP A 168 -15.47 -7.09 16.33
CA ASP A 168 -16.85 -6.81 15.91
C ASP A 168 -17.04 -7.13 14.42
N LEU A 169 -16.12 -6.71 13.54
CA LEU A 169 -16.21 -6.96 12.10
C LEU A 169 -16.08 -8.46 11.76
N ILE A 170 -15.17 -9.17 12.43
CA ILE A 170 -15.00 -10.61 12.26
C ILE A 170 -16.25 -11.36 12.73
N THR A 171 -16.81 -10.96 13.87
CA THR A 171 -18.00 -11.62 14.46
C THR A 171 -19.25 -11.36 13.64
N GLN A 172 -19.47 -10.11 13.18
CA GLN A 172 -20.60 -9.78 12.32
C GLN A 172 -20.49 -10.44 10.95
N ASN A 173 -19.28 -10.60 10.46
CA ASN A 173 -18.95 -11.28 9.20
C ASN A 173 -19.83 -10.88 7.99
N GLN A 174 -20.16 -9.60 7.87
CA GLN A 174 -21.02 -9.08 6.79
C GLN A 174 -20.25 -8.98 5.49
N LEU A 175 -20.26 -10.04 4.69
CA LEU A 175 -19.66 -10.08 3.37
C LEU A 175 -20.56 -9.35 2.36
N LYS A 176 -20.21 -8.10 2.00
CA LYS A 176 -20.95 -7.30 1.04
C LYS A 176 -20.37 -7.40 -0.38
N VAL A 177 -19.07 -7.60 -0.48
CA VAL A 177 -18.30 -7.74 -1.73
C VAL A 177 -17.33 -8.89 -1.58
N ASN A 178 -17.15 -9.67 -2.61
CA ASN A 178 -16.12 -10.69 -2.66
C ASN A 178 -15.02 -10.33 -3.66
N LEU A 179 -13.80 -10.76 -3.37
CA LEU A 179 -12.62 -10.53 -4.18
C LEU A 179 -11.90 -11.83 -4.45
N GLN A 180 -11.30 -11.95 -5.62
CA GLN A 180 -10.23 -12.88 -5.91
C GLN A 180 -9.25 -12.26 -6.90
N SER A 181 -8.00 -12.72 -6.84
CA SER A 181 -6.94 -12.22 -7.71
C SER A 181 -6.08 -13.36 -8.23
N GLN A 182 -5.42 -13.10 -9.34
CA GLN A 182 -4.34 -13.91 -9.89
C GLN A 182 -3.24 -12.99 -10.37
N LEU A 183 -1.99 -13.33 -10.03
CA LEU A 183 -0.83 -12.59 -10.45
C LEU A 183 0.10 -13.50 -11.24
N ASN A 184 0.54 -13.02 -12.40
CA ASN A 184 1.57 -13.64 -13.22
C ASN A 184 2.83 -12.77 -13.18
N TYR A 185 3.92 -13.30 -12.62
CA TYR A 185 5.21 -12.60 -12.51
C TYR A 185 6.27 -13.23 -13.40
N TYR A 186 7.02 -12.38 -14.10
CA TYR A 186 8.07 -12.77 -15.06
C TYR A 186 9.43 -12.24 -14.62
N PRO A 187 10.29 -13.07 -14.00
CA PRO A 187 11.58 -12.64 -13.48
C PRO A 187 12.51 -12.02 -14.53
N SER A 188 12.41 -12.45 -15.80
CA SER A 188 13.28 -11.96 -16.88
C SER A 188 13.03 -10.49 -17.23
N THR A 189 11.79 -10.05 -17.17
CA THR A 189 11.39 -8.65 -17.42
C THR A 189 11.12 -7.90 -16.12
N LYS A 190 11.03 -8.62 -14.98
CA LYS A 190 10.47 -8.13 -13.70
C LYS A 190 9.03 -7.62 -13.84
N GLY A 191 8.39 -7.92 -14.94
CA GLY A 191 7.01 -7.55 -15.20
C GLY A 191 6.02 -8.44 -14.45
N ALA A 192 4.92 -7.86 -14.05
CA ALA A 192 3.82 -8.58 -13.43
C ALA A 192 2.48 -8.12 -14.00
N TYR A 193 1.56 -9.07 -14.09
CA TYR A 193 0.16 -8.80 -14.45
C TYR A 193 -0.72 -9.27 -13.30
N LEU A 194 -1.43 -8.34 -12.71
CA LEU A 194 -2.43 -8.61 -11.68
C LEU A 194 -3.83 -8.53 -12.29
N HIS A 195 -4.58 -9.59 -12.14
CA HIS A 195 -5.99 -9.69 -12.52
C HIS A 195 -6.84 -9.79 -11.26
N VAL A 196 -7.89 -8.99 -11.16
CA VAL A 196 -8.79 -8.93 -10.01
C VAL A 196 -10.22 -9.08 -10.47
N GLU A 197 -10.93 -10.04 -9.86
CA GLU A 197 -12.38 -10.16 -9.98
C GLU A 197 -13.04 -9.59 -8.72
N VAL A 198 -14.06 -8.76 -8.91
CA VAL A 198 -14.87 -8.18 -7.84
C VAL A 198 -16.32 -8.59 -8.03
N GLU A 199 -16.91 -9.24 -7.04
CA GLU A 199 -18.28 -9.68 -7.05
C GLU A 199 -19.11 -8.97 -5.97
N LYS A 200 -20.21 -8.30 -6.36
CA LYS A 200 -21.19 -7.81 -5.38
C LYS A 200 -21.97 -8.99 -4.82
N VAL A 201 -21.80 -9.27 -3.53
CA VAL A 201 -22.61 -10.26 -2.80
C VAL A 201 -23.92 -9.60 -2.36
N ASP A 202 -23.84 -8.39 -1.78
CA ASP A 202 -25.02 -7.60 -1.46
C ASP A 202 -25.45 -6.76 -2.67
N GLN A 203 -26.57 -7.15 -3.27
CA GLN A 203 -27.11 -6.47 -4.46
C GLN A 203 -27.73 -5.10 -4.14
N ASN A 204 -27.94 -4.77 -2.86
CA ASN A 204 -28.49 -3.48 -2.44
C ASN A 204 -27.43 -2.37 -2.31
N LEU A 205 -26.16 -2.67 -2.57
CA LEU A 205 -25.13 -1.64 -2.60
C LEU A 205 -25.41 -0.65 -3.72
N SER A 206 -25.85 0.55 -3.34
CA SER A 206 -26.26 1.63 -4.25
C SER A 206 -25.14 2.63 -4.55
N ASN A 207 -24.15 2.73 -3.63
CA ASN A 207 -23.02 3.62 -3.80
C ASN A 207 -22.00 3.05 -4.80
N GLY A 208 -21.25 3.93 -5.44
CA GLY A 208 -20.13 3.52 -6.29
C GLY A 208 -19.05 2.82 -5.48
N LEU A 209 -18.41 1.83 -6.10
CA LEU A 209 -17.28 1.12 -5.51
C LEU A 209 -15.96 1.63 -6.09
N GLY A 210 -14.95 1.68 -5.24
CA GLY A 210 -13.57 1.89 -5.63
C GLY A 210 -12.74 0.65 -5.33
N VAL A 211 -11.78 0.32 -6.20
CA VAL A 211 -10.77 -0.72 -5.96
C VAL A 211 -9.41 -0.09 -5.84
N VAL A 212 -8.66 -0.50 -4.81
CA VAL A 212 -7.30 -0.05 -4.55
C VAL A 212 -6.39 -1.26 -4.43
N VAL A 213 -5.17 -1.11 -4.96
CA VAL A 213 -4.10 -2.10 -4.83
C VAL A 213 -2.91 -1.41 -4.18
N TYR A 214 -2.67 -1.72 -2.91
CA TYR A 214 -1.48 -1.30 -2.18
C TYR A 214 -0.32 -2.23 -2.48
N LEU A 215 0.86 -1.65 -2.71
CA LEU A 215 2.13 -2.38 -2.68
C LEU A 215 2.68 -2.27 -1.26
N LEU A 216 2.95 -3.40 -0.64
CA LEU A 216 3.54 -3.48 0.69
C LEU A 216 4.94 -4.08 0.63
N GLU A 217 5.78 -3.66 1.58
CA GLU A 217 7.07 -4.27 1.87
C GLU A 217 7.14 -4.60 3.35
N ASP A 218 7.51 -5.85 3.66
CA ASP A 218 7.66 -6.33 5.03
C ASP A 218 9.12 -6.44 5.44
N SER A 219 9.35 -6.52 6.76
CA SER A 219 10.64 -6.85 7.37
C SER A 219 11.78 -5.89 7.00
N LEU A 220 11.47 -4.60 6.80
CA LEU A 220 12.48 -3.59 6.55
C LEU A 220 13.18 -3.17 7.86
N VAL A 221 14.49 -3.37 7.92
CA VAL A 221 15.30 -2.96 9.08
C VAL A 221 15.68 -1.49 8.96
N GLY A 222 15.34 -0.69 9.94
CA GLY A 222 15.64 0.74 9.95
C GLY A 222 15.52 1.37 11.33
N ASP A 223 15.78 2.66 11.37
CA ASP A 223 15.81 3.43 12.61
C ASP A 223 14.39 3.72 13.12
N GLN A 224 14.20 3.57 14.43
CA GLN A 224 12.94 3.88 15.12
C GLN A 224 13.20 4.53 16.46
N LYS A 225 12.49 5.60 16.76
CA LYS A 225 12.47 6.21 18.10
C LYS A 225 11.53 5.45 19.01
N MET A 226 12.03 5.01 20.17
CA MET A 226 11.29 4.19 21.13
C MET A 226 10.61 5.06 22.21
N SER A 227 9.70 4.45 22.99
CA SER A 227 8.90 5.13 24.01
C SER A 227 9.72 5.70 25.18
N ASP A 228 10.90 5.15 25.44
CA ASP A 228 11.87 5.65 26.41
C ASP A 228 12.80 6.74 25.85
N ASN A 229 12.50 7.22 24.63
CA ASN A 229 13.31 8.11 23.80
C ASN A 229 14.64 7.52 23.32
N SER A 230 14.90 6.24 23.52
CA SER A 230 16.05 5.58 22.89
C SER A 230 15.88 5.50 21.37
N HIS A 231 17.01 5.32 20.69
CA HIS A 231 17.10 5.11 19.25
C HIS A 231 17.40 3.64 18.99
N ASN A 232 16.52 2.95 18.27
CA ASN A 232 16.74 1.58 17.84
C ASN A 232 17.04 1.57 16.34
N SER A 233 18.30 1.35 15.98
CA SER A 233 18.76 1.28 14.57
C SER A 233 18.54 -0.08 13.91
N SER A 234 17.97 -1.03 14.62
CA SER A 234 17.68 -2.38 14.13
C SER A 234 16.21 -2.74 14.30
N TYR A 235 15.33 -1.72 14.30
CA TYR A 235 13.90 -1.94 14.39
C TYR A 235 13.40 -2.56 13.08
N VAL A 236 12.53 -3.57 13.18
CA VAL A 236 11.93 -4.23 12.03
C VAL A 236 10.57 -3.57 11.75
N HIS A 237 10.54 -2.77 10.71
CA HIS A 237 9.30 -2.19 10.20
C HIS A 237 8.56 -3.22 9.36
N ARG A 238 7.26 -3.40 9.63
CA ARG A 238 6.41 -4.40 8.98
C ARG A 238 5.32 -3.73 8.16
N ASP A 239 4.89 -4.43 7.12
CA ASP A 239 3.69 -4.09 6.33
C ASP A 239 3.71 -2.65 5.79
N ILE A 240 4.89 -2.15 5.40
CA ILE A 240 5.07 -0.76 4.99
C ILE A 240 4.38 -0.52 3.66
N HIS A 241 3.48 0.45 3.61
CA HIS A 241 2.89 0.94 2.37
C HIS A 241 3.94 1.63 1.52
N ARG A 242 4.20 1.09 0.33
CA ARG A 242 5.21 1.59 -0.60
C ARG A 242 4.61 2.30 -1.81
N GLY A 243 3.30 2.42 -1.88
CA GLY A 243 2.53 3.08 -2.94
C GLY A 243 1.38 2.24 -3.44
N ASN A 244 0.67 2.74 -4.42
CA ASN A 244 -0.45 2.06 -5.04
C ASN A 244 -0.11 1.66 -6.47
N LEU A 245 -0.68 0.56 -6.95
CA LEU A 245 -0.67 0.23 -8.38
C LEU A 245 -1.73 1.01 -9.17
N ASN A 246 -2.52 1.82 -8.51
CA ASN A 246 -3.56 2.64 -9.10
C ASN A 246 -3.01 4.01 -9.55
N ALA A 247 -3.66 4.61 -10.53
CA ALA A 247 -3.30 5.96 -11.00
C ALA A 247 -3.60 7.09 -9.99
N THR A 248 -4.33 6.77 -8.92
CA THR A 248 -4.68 7.72 -7.85
C THR A 248 -4.57 7.06 -6.48
N PRO A 249 -4.31 7.83 -5.41
CA PRO A 249 -4.24 7.30 -4.04
C PRO A 249 -5.50 6.56 -3.58
N PHE A 250 -6.66 6.90 -4.19
CA PHE A 250 -7.96 6.31 -3.88
C PHE A 250 -8.43 5.28 -4.91
N GLY A 251 -7.53 4.84 -5.77
CA GLY A 251 -7.76 3.73 -6.67
C GLY A 251 -8.67 4.05 -7.86
N LYS A 252 -9.18 2.98 -8.46
CA LYS A 252 -10.04 3.02 -9.63
C LYS A 252 -11.50 2.91 -9.23
N THR A 253 -12.36 3.78 -9.78
CA THR A 253 -13.81 3.62 -9.67
C THR A 253 -14.27 2.47 -10.57
N LEU A 254 -15.03 1.54 -10.01
CA LEU A 254 -15.67 0.47 -10.77
C LEU A 254 -16.91 1.00 -11.48
N THR A 255 -16.97 0.78 -12.78
CA THR A 255 -18.07 1.20 -13.65
C THR A 255 -18.58 0.02 -14.47
N ASN A 256 -19.63 0.20 -15.22
CA ASN A 256 -20.14 -0.83 -16.14
C ASN A 256 -19.13 -1.20 -17.24
N ALA A 257 -18.11 -0.38 -17.48
CA ALA A 257 -17.05 -0.70 -18.45
C ALA A 257 -16.18 -1.90 -18.02
N GLU A 258 -16.04 -2.11 -16.71
CA GLU A 258 -15.31 -3.24 -16.14
C GLU A 258 -16.21 -4.46 -15.89
N MET A 259 -17.53 -4.36 -16.16
CA MET A 259 -18.49 -5.40 -15.80
C MET A 259 -18.68 -6.43 -16.93
N VAL A 260 -18.49 -7.71 -16.57
CA VAL A 260 -18.80 -8.85 -17.41
C VAL A 260 -19.60 -9.85 -16.59
N ASN A 261 -20.79 -10.25 -17.07
CA ASN A 261 -21.67 -11.22 -16.41
C ASN A 261 -21.95 -10.89 -14.92
N GLY A 262 -22.11 -9.60 -14.60
CA GLY A 262 -22.45 -9.16 -13.24
C GLY A 262 -21.28 -9.03 -12.27
N LYS A 263 -20.06 -9.29 -12.72
CA LYS A 263 -18.82 -9.11 -11.96
C LYS A 263 -17.94 -8.06 -12.61
N TYR A 264 -17.12 -7.38 -11.80
CA TYR A 264 -16.14 -6.43 -12.32
C TYR A 264 -14.77 -7.11 -12.46
N TYR A 265 -14.07 -6.76 -13.53
CA TYR A 265 -12.70 -7.23 -13.80
C TYR A 265 -11.79 -6.04 -13.99
N VAL A 266 -10.74 -5.95 -13.17
CA VAL A 266 -9.70 -4.94 -13.30
C VAL A 266 -8.34 -5.61 -13.40
N ASN A 267 -7.53 -5.06 -14.30
CA ASN A 267 -6.23 -5.62 -14.62
C ASN A 267 -5.17 -4.53 -14.48
N TYR A 268 -4.01 -4.92 -13.97
CA TYR A 268 -2.86 -4.04 -13.80
C TYR A 268 -1.63 -4.72 -14.37
N SER A 269 -0.74 -3.93 -14.97
CA SER A 269 0.62 -4.35 -15.27
C SER A 269 1.60 -3.41 -14.56
N PHE A 270 2.65 -3.97 -14.01
CA PHE A 270 3.66 -3.20 -13.30
C PHE A 270 5.02 -3.91 -13.33
N VAL A 271 6.08 -3.13 -13.18
CA VAL A 271 7.41 -3.68 -12.93
C VAL A 271 7.57 -3.83 -11.43
N VAL A 272 7.87 -5.05 -10.97
CA VAL A 272 8.16 -5.29 -9.55
C VAL A 272 9.43 -4.50 -9.21
N PRO A 273 9.37 -3.60 -8.23
CA PRO A 273 10.51 -2.79 -7.86
C PRO A 273 11.73 -3.65 -7.55
N ASN A 274 12.85 -3.32 -8.16
CA ASN A 274 14.12 -3.91 -7.81
C ASN A 274 14.78 -3.06 -6.71
N GLN A 275 15.78 -3.60 -6.03
CA GLN A 275 16.64 -2.81 -5.14
C GLN A 275 17.33 -1.69 -5.95
N LEU A 276 16.64 -0.58 -6.14
CA LEU A 276 17.19 0.57 -6.88
C LEU A 276 18.17 1.35 -6.01
N ASP A 277 18.02 1.29 -4.69
CA ASP A 277 18.84 2.00 -3.71
C ASP A 277 19.30 1.13 -2.53
N GLY A 278 19.12 -0.19 -2.61
CA GLY A 278 19.42 -1.12 -1.52
C GLY A 278 18.32 -1.19 -0.44
N SER A 279 17.23 -0.42 -0.57
CA SER A 279 16.15 -0.34 0.42
C SER A 279 14.94 -1.23 0.11
N PHE A 280 14.83 -1.78 -1.13
CA PHE A 280 13.72 -2.66 -1.54
C PHE A 280 14.14 -4.11 -1.64
N ASN A 281 13.33 -5.01 -1.07
CA ASN A 281 13.48 -6.44 -1.25
C ASN A 281 12.20 -7.02 -1.86
N ALA A 282 12.24 -7.35 -3.15
CA ALA A 282 11.08 -7.89 -3.86
C ALA A 282 10.53 -9.20 -3.25
N ALA A 283 11.37 -9.98 -2.56
CA ALA A 283 10.93 -11.20 -1.87
C ALA A 283 10.07 -10.91 -0.62
N ASN A 284 10.13 -9.67 -0.10
CA ASN A 284 9.33 -9.23 1.03
C ASN A 284 8.12 -8.41 0.58
N MET A 285 7.87 -8.33 -0.73
CA MET A 285 6.78 -7.53 -1.28
C MET A 285 5.54 -8.35 -1.55
N ARG A 286 4.39 -7.76 -1.25
CA ARG A 286 3.07 -8.29 -1.53
C ARG A 286 2.09 -7.19 -1.87
N LEU A 287 0.94 -7.57 -2.38
CA LEU A 287 -0.15 -6.65 -2.69
C LEU A 287 -1.29 -6.84 -1.69
N LEU A 288 -1.88 -5.74 -1.22
CA LEU A 288 -3.20 -5.73 -0.59
C LEU A 288 -4.20 -5.12 -1.56
N ILE A 289 -5.22 -5.89 -1.90
CA ILE A 289 -6.28 -5.49 -2.83
C ILE A 289 -7.54 -5.31 -2.02
N TYR A 290 -8.13 -4.11 -2.04
CA TYR A 290 -9.38 -3.88 -1.34
C TYR A 290 -10.42 -3.13 -2.17
N VAL A 291 -11.68 -3.35 -1.83
CA VAL A 291 -12.82 -2.64 -2.38
C VAL A 291 -13.53 -1.86 -1.28
N TYR A 292 -13.84 -0.61 -1.58
CA TYR A 292 -14.46 0.32 -0.64
C TYR A 292 -15.66 1.05 -1.26
N ASP A 293 -16.53 1.55 -0.40
CA ASP A 293 -17.64 2.44 -0.74
C ASP A 293 -17.15 3.87 -0.93
N LYS A 294 -17.40 4.46 -2.09
CA LYS A 294 -16.90 5.80 -2.45
C LYS A 294 -17.58 6.95 -1.69
N VAL A 295 -18.67 6.69 -1.00
CA VAL A 295 -19.40 7.69 -0.22
C VAL A 295 -19.03 7.61 1.25
N THR A 296 -19.06 6.39 1.82
CA THR A 296 -18.78 6.18 3.24
C THR A 296 -17.32 5.93 3.55
N TRP A 297 -16.50 5.59 2.54
CA TRP A 297 -15.13 5.12 2.64
C TRP A 297 -14.96 3.73 3.25
N GLU A 298 -16.02 3.11 3.78
CA GLU A 298 -15.95 1.77 4.38
C GLU A 298 -15.33 0.76 3.40
N ILE A 299 -14.31 0.05 3.85
CA ILE A 299 -13.68 -1.03 3.09
C ILE A 299 -14.50 -2.31 3.36
N TYR A 300 -15.08 -2.85 2.29
CA TYR A 300 -15.99 -3.98 2.36
C TYR A 300 -15.27 -5.32 2.33
N GLN A 301 -14.14 -5.38 1.63
CA GLN A 301 -13.32 -6.59 1.52
C GLN A 301 -11.89 -6.24 1.20
N VAL A 302 -10.97 -7.06 1.70
CA VAL A 302 -9.53 -7.00 1.40
C VAL A 302 -9.00 -8.42 1.23
N ILE A 303 -8.06 -8.60 0.30
CA ILE A 303 -7.29 -9.82 0.12
C ILE A 303 -5.82 -9.49 -0.06
N GLU A 304 -4.96 -10.44 0.27
CA GLU A 304 -3.53 -10.38 0.04
C GLU A 304 -3.16 -11.21 -1.20
N GLN A 305 -2.15 -10.76 -1.94
CA GLN A 305 -1.58 -11.45 -3.10
C GLN A 305 -0.06 -11.35 -3.04
N ASP A 306 0.59 -12.48 -2.88
CA ASP A 306 2.05 -12.56 -2.98
C ASP A 306 2.52 -12.27 -4.40
N ILE A 307 3.71 -11.66 -4.53
CA ILE A 307 4.33 -11.37 -5.83
C ILE A 307 5.19 -12.54 -6.30
N GLN A 308 5.80 -13.30 -5.38
CA GLN A 308 6.69 -14.45 -5.67
C GLN A 308 6.26 -15.68 -4.89
#